data_dff04e55142518d4b49b9e670a3f9c1a
#
_entry.id   dff04e55142518d4b49b9e670a3f9c1a
#
_cell.length_a   1.000
_cell.length_b   1.000
_cell.length_c   1.000
_cell.angle_alpha   90.00
_cell.angle_beta   90.00
_cell.angle_gamma   90.00
#
_symmetry.space_group_name_H-M   'P 1'
#
loop_
_entity.id
_entity.type
_entity.pdbx_description
1 polymer ?
#
loop_
_entity_poly.entity_id
_entity_poly.type
_entity_poly.pdbx_seq_one_letter_code
_entity_poly.pdbx_strand_id
1 'polypeptide(L)'
;MEHIGKKVTVFGSFVVDLMGRTPHLPAAGETVKGTVFKMGPGGKGFNQGVAAHKAGADVTMVTKLGQDAFADIALNTMNELHMDTGRVLYSDTTETGCALIMVDENSSQNEIVVILGACNTITDQEVDSLEDLVGQSEYLLTQLETNVSSVERIVDTAYRKGVKVILNTAPV
;
A
#
# COMPACT_ATOMS: atom_id res chain seq x y z
N MET A 1 -24.77 0.38 -4.87
CA MET A 1 -24.71 -0.66 -5.92
C MET A 1 -24.21 -1.93 -5.25
N GLU A 2 -24.94 -3.05 -5.35
CA GLU A 2 -24.40 -4.33 -4.91
C GLU A 2 -23.21 -4.67 -5.82
N HIS A 3 -22.02 -4.78 -5.25
CA HIS A 3 -20.87 -5.28 -5.96
C HIS A 3 -21.09 -6.78 -6.26
N ILE A 4 -21.29 -7.11 -7.53
CA ILE A 4 -21.39 -8.50 -8.02
C ILE A 4 -19.98 -9.12 -8.16
N GLY A 5 -18.95 -8.39 -7.80
CA GLY A 5 -17.56 -8.80 -7.93
C GLY A 5 -17.11 -9.78 -6.85
N LYS A 6 -15.98 -10.45 -7.13
CA LYS A 6 -15.31 -11.32 -6.16
C LYS A 6 -14.84 -10.53 -4.94
N LYS A 7 -15.07 -11.08 -3.75
CA LYS A 7 -14.58 -10.47 -2.51
C LYS A 7 -13.09 -10.67 -2.37
N VAL A 8 -12.37 -9.57 -2.29
CA VAL A 8 -10.90 -9.54 -2.20
C VAL A 8 -10.47 -8.73 -1.00
N THR A 9 -9.81 -9.36 -0.04
CA THR A 9 -9.06 -8.63 0.97
C THR A 9 -7.67 -8.33 0.41
N VAL A 10 -7.29 -7.06 0.37
CA VAL A 10 -5.94 -6.62 0.04
C VAL A 10 -5.25 -6.22 1.33
N PHE A 11 -4.23 -6.97 1.72
CA PHE A 11 -3.38 -6.68 2.87
C PHE A 11 -2.03 -6.19 2.37
N GLY A 12 -1.69 -4.92 2.62
CA GLY A 12 -0.45 -4.39 2.09
C GLY A 12 -0.21 -2.91 2.37
N SER A 13 0.86 -2.41 1.77
CA SER A 13 1.36 -1.06 1.99
C SER A 13 0.47 0.02 1.38
N PHE A 14 0.46 1.17 2.05
CA PHE A 14 0.23 2.48 1.50
C PHE A 14 1.46 3.34 1.80
N VAL A 15 1.92 4.08 0.83
CA VAL A 15 2.91 5.15 0.99
C VAL A 15 2.51 6.34 0.14
N VAL A 16 3.00 7.53 0.48
CA VAL A 16 2.85 8.70 -0.39
C VAL A 16 4.05 8.77 -1.32
N ASP A 17 3.81 8.76 -2.63
CA ASP A 17 4.84 8.98 -3.63
C ASP A 17 5.17 10.47 -3.72
N LEU A 18 6.42 10.83 -3.42
CA LEU A 18 7.00 12.17 -3.55
C LEU A 18 7.97 12.14 -4.74
N MET A 19 7.48 12.49 -5.93
CA MET A 19 8.24 12.36 -7.17
C MET A 19 8.76 13.70 -7.67
N GLY A 20 10.08 13.80 -7.86
CA GLY A 20 10.75 14.89 -8.55
C GLY A 20 11.33 14.45 -9.89
N ARG A 21 11.10 15.25 -10.95
CA ARG A 21 11.81 15.08 -12.21
C ARG A 21 13.04 15.97 -12.27
N THR A 22 14.10 15.45 -12.82
CA THR A 22 15.41 16.14 -12.95
C THR A 22 16.00 15.89 -14.33
N PRO A 23 16.83 16.80 -14.86
CA PRO A 23 17.52 16.60 -16.14
C PRO A 23 18.44 15.37 -16.16
N HIS A 24 18.97 14.97 -15.02
CA HIS A 24 19.73 13.74 -14.77
C HIS A 24 19.63 13.37 -13.28
N LEU A 25 19.83 12.12 -12.92
CA LEU A 25 19.90 11.70 -11.53
C LEU A 25 21.17 12.27 -10.87
N PRO A 26 21.08 12.88 -9.66
CA PRO A 26 22.23 13.50 -9.01
C PRO A 26 23.28 12.46 -8.60
N ALA A 27 24.54 12.76 -8.87
CA ALA A 27 25.65 12.01 -8.29
C ALA A 27 25.79 12.31 -6.79
N ALA A 28 26.52 11.45 -6.06
CA ALA A 28 26.78 11.66 -4.63
C ALA A 28 27.41 13.05 -4.38
N GLY A 29 26.76 13.86 -3.55
CA GLY A 29 27.17 15.24 -3.23
C GLY A 29 26.72 16.30 -4.24
N GLU A 30 26.05 15.93 -5.32
CA GLU A 30 25.52 16.87 -6.31
C GLU A 30 24.15 17.40 -5.90
N THR A 31 23.88 18.68 -6.21
CA THR A 31 22.56 19.29 -6.13
C THR A 31 22.06 19.60 -7.53
N VAL A 32 20.98 18.93 -7.96
CA VAL A 32 20.33 19.15 -9.25
C VAL A 32 19.02 19.91 -9.06
N LYS A 33 18.73 20.89 -9.93
CA LYS A 33 17.44 21.58 -9.92
C LYS A 33 16.40 20.71 -10.63
N GLY A 34 15.35 20.33 -9.86
CA GLY A 34 14.20 19.63 -10.42
C GLY A 34 13.32 20.54 -11.28
N THR A 35 12.57 19.95 -12.18
CA THR A 35 11.66 20.61 -13.13
C THR A 35 10.20 20.40 -12.80
N VAL A 36 9.84 19.25 -12.21
CA VAL A 36 8.48 18.87 -11.84
C VAL A 36 8.49 18.23 -10.46
N PHE A 37 7.50 18.57 -9.64
CA PHE A 37 7.16 17.83 -8.43
C PHE A 37 5.74 17.29 -8.52
N LYS A 38 5.54 16.03 -8.15
CA LYS A 38 4.23 15.40 -7.99
C LYS A 38 4.18 14.64 -6.67
N MET A 39 3.04 14.73 -6.02
CA MET A 39 2.72 13.95 -4.84
C MET A 39 1.41 13.19 -5.08
N GLY A 40 1.33 11.95 -4.62
CA GLY A 40 0.12 11.15 -4.79
C GLY A 40 0.16 9.84 -4.02
N PRO A 41 -0.96 9.11 -4.06
CA PRO A 41 -1.04 7.79 -3.42
C PRO A 41 -0.16 6.77 -4.15
N GLY A 42 0.53 5.95 -3.37
CA GLY A 42 1.40 4.89 -3.82
C GLY A 42 1.39 3.69 -2.87
N GLY A 43 2.37 2.84 -2.99
CA GLY A 43 2.47 1.56 -2.29
C GLY A 43 1.89 0.40 -3.10
N LYS A 44 2.60 -0.73 -3.08
CA LYS A 44 2.21 -1.91 -3.89
C LYS A 44 0.83 -2.44 -3.50
N GLY A 45 0.55 -2.49 -2.20
CA GLY A 45 -0.75 -2.92 -1.68
C GLY A 45 -1.88 -2.02 -2.17
N PHE A 46 -1.72 -0.72 -1.98
CA PHE A 46 -2.73 0.25 -2.38
C PHE A 46 -2.97 0.27 -3.89
N ASN A 47 -1.91 0.26 -4.68
CA ASN A 47 -2.00 0.22 -6.14
C ASN A 47 -2.75 -1.03 -6.65
N GLN A 48 -2.49 -2.19 -6.04
CA GLN A 48 -3.19 -3.44 -6.38
C GLN A 48 -4.65 -3.41 -5.92
N GLY A 49 -4.94 -2.86 -4.74
CA GLY A 49 -6.30 -2.68 -4.23
C GLY A 49 -7.13 -1.79 -5.15
N VAL A 50 -6.59 -0.65 -5.55
CA VAL A 50 -7.24 0.27 -6.50
C VAL A 50 -7.45 -0.39 -7.87
N ALA A 51 -6.46 -1.14 -8.37
CA ALA A 51 -6.57 -1.84 -9.64
C ALA A 51 -7.67 -2.92 -9.61
N ALA A 52 -7.71 -3.72 -8.55
CA ALA A 52 -8.75 -4.75 -8.35
C ALA A 52 -10.14 -4.12 -8.23
N HIS A 53 -10.27 -3.04 -7.46
CA HIS A 53 -11.54 -2.29 -7.32
C HIS A 53 -12.01 -1.75 -8.67
N LYS A 54 -11.15 -1.09 -9.43
CA LYS A 54 -11.48 -0.58 -10.78
C LYS A 54 -11.82 -1.70 -11.77
N ALA A 55 -11.31 -2.89 -11.56
CA ALA A 55 -11.66 -4.08 -12.34
C ALA A 55 -13.01 -4.71 -11.91
N GLY A 56 -13.70 -4.14 -10.91
CA GLY A 56 -15.02 -4.58 -10.47
C GLY A 56 -15.03 -5.57 -9.31
N ALA A 57 -13.89 -5.83 -8.66
CA ALA A 57 -13.85 -6.62 -7.45
C ALA A 57 -14.45 -5.85 -6.24
N ASP A 58 -15.06 -6.59 -5.32
CA ASP A 58 -15.46 -6.09 -4.00
C ASP A 58 -14.22 -6.11 -3.08
N VAL A 59 -13.53 -4.96 -3.01
CA VAL A 59 -12.23 -4.86 -2.34
C VAL A 59 -12.37 -4.28 -0.95
N THR A 60 -11.87 -5.00 0.04
CA THR A 60 -11.54 -4.44 1.36
C THR A 60 -10.04 -4.22 1.47
N MET A 61 -9.63 -2.95 1.58
CA MET A 61 -8.22 -2.59 1.76
C MET A 61 -7.85 -2.59 3.23
N VAL A 62 -6.80 -3.34 3.58
CA VAL A 62 -6.16 -3.34 4.90
C VAL A 62 -4.75 -2.78 4.73
N THR A 63 -4.51 -1.64 5.32
CA THR A 63 -3.21 -0.97 5.39
C THR A 63 -3.08 -0.28 6.74
N LYS A 64 -1.88 0.15 7.13
CA LYS A 64 -1.67 0.90 8.37
C LYS A 64 -1.11 2.27 8.06
N LEU A 65 -1.76 3.29 8.60
CA LEU A 65 -1.42 4.70 8.43
C LEU A 65 -0.97 5.31 9.77
N GLY A 66 -0.22 6.40 9.70
CA GLY A 66 -0.04 7.31 10.83
C GLY A 66 -1.26 8.21 11.02
N GLN A 67 -1.16 9.16 11.95
CA GLN A 67 -2.16 10.21 12.15
C GLN A 67 -1.61 11.56 11.63
N ASP A 68 -1.47 11.66 10.31
CA ASP A 68 -0.76 12.75 9.65
C ASP A 68 -1.38 13.11 8.29
N ALA A 69 -0.88 14.19 7.67
CA ALA A 69 -1.38 14.66 6.38
C ALA A 69 -1.18 13.64 5.23
N PHE A 70 -0.27 12.69 5.36
CA PHE A 70 -0.09 11.63 4.37
C PHE A 70 -1.20 10.58 4.48
N ALA A 71 -1.70 10.31 5.69
CA ALA A 71 -2.88 9.47 5.89
C ALA A 71 -4.12 10.06 5.19
N ASP A 72 -4.28 11.39 5.21
CA ASP A 72 -5.38 12.07 4.54
C ASP A 72 -5.38 11.80 3.02
N ILE A 73 -4.20 11.68 2.40
CA ILE A 73 -4.09 11.34 0.96
C ILE A 73 -4.65 9.94 0.69
N ALA A 74 -4.36 8.96 1.55
CA ALA A 74 -4.92 7.62 1.43
C ALA A 74 -6.44 7.65 1.54
N LEU A 75 -6.95 8.25 2.62
CA LEU A 75 -8.39 8.28 2.94
C LEU A 75 -9.19 9.05 1.89
N ASN A 76 -8.69 10.20 1.44
CA ASN A 76 -9.34 10.98 0.39
C ASN A 76 -9.40 10.19 -0.92
N THR A 77 -8.30 9.52 -1.31
CA THR A 77 -8.29 8.69 -2.53
C THR A 77 -9.27 7.52 -2.43
N MET A 78 -9.31 6.83 -1.28
CA MET A 78 -10.28 5.75 -1.06
C MET A 78 -11.72 6.25 -1.12
N ASN A 79 -12.01 7.39 -0.50
CA ASN A 79 -13.34 8.01 -0.53
C ASN A 79 -13.76 8.42 -1.95
N GLU A 80 -12.88 9.05 -2.72
CA GLU A 80 -13.11 9.41 -4.13
C GLU A 80 -13.42 8.19 -5.01
N LEU A 81 -12.79 7.06 -4.70
CA LEU A 81 -12.99 5.78 -5.38
C LEU A 81 -14.16 4.98 -4.81
N HIS A 82 -14.84 5.47 -3.77
CA HIS A 82 -15.90 4.74 -3.05
C HIS A 82 -15.44 3.40 -2.48
N MET A 83 -14.17 3.30 -2.06
CA MET A 83 -13.62 2.15 -1.34
C MET A 83 -13.90 2.27 0.16
N ASP A 84 -14.13 1.13 0.82
CA ASP A 84 -14.33 1.09 2.27
C ASP A 84 -13.03 1.43 3.02
N THR A 85 -13.12 2.36 3.97
CA THR A 85 -12.00 2.76 4.85
C THR A 85 -12.07 2.12 6.24
N GLY A 86 -13.11 1.33 6.52
CA GLY A 86 -13.39 0.78 7.86
C GLY A 86 -12.38 -0.27 8.35
N ARG A 87 -11.43 -0.67 7.50
CA ARG A 87 -10.38 -1.64 7.85
C ARG A 87 -8.97 -1.05 7.75
N VAL A 88 -8.86 0.25 7.66
CA VAL A 88 -7.58 0.96 7.79
C VAL A 88 -7.16 0.91 9.27
N LEU A 89 -5.93 0.47 9.49
CA LEU A 89 -5.28 0.45 10.82
C LEU A 89 -4.53 1.77 11.04
N TYR A 90 -4.34 2.15 12.29
CA TYR A 90 -3.65 3.39 12.64
C TYR A 90 -2.52 3.15 13.62
N SER A 91 -1.45 3.92 13.48
CA SER A 91 -0.35 4.00 14.43
C SER A 91 -0.40 5.34 15.17
N ASP A 92 -0.24 5.29 16.49
CA ASP A 92 -0.14 6.49 17.33
C ASP A 92 1.33 6.98 17.46
N THR A 93 2.29 6.20 16.96
CA THR A 93 3.72 6.42 17.22
C THR A 93 4.58 6.48 15.96
N THR A 94 4.03 6.13 14.80
CA THR A 94 4.78 6.04 13.54
C THR A 94 3.97 6.70 12.44
N GLU A 95 4.63 7.55 11.68
CA GLU A 95 4.04 8.29 10.57
C GLU A 95 3.69 7.37 9.39
N THR A 96 2.79 7.84 8.54
CA THR A 96 2.48 7.20 7.25
C THR A 96 3.72 7.14 6.36
N GLY A 97 3.93 6.03 5.69
CA GLY A 97 5.09 5.81 4.82
C GLY A 97 5.13 6.75 3.61
N CYS A 98 6.34 6.94 3.08
CA CYS A 98 6.52 7.68 1.83
C CYS A 98 7.58 7.02 0.94
N ALA A 99 7.53 7.33 -0.37
CA ALA A 99 8.56 7.00 -1.33
C ALA A 99 9.15 8.29 -1.91
N LEU A 100 10.48 8.45 -1.77
CA LEU A 100 11.23 9.52 -2.40
C LEU A 100 11.66 9.02 -3.78
N ILE A 101 11.14 9.64 -4.83
CA ILE A 101 11.31 9.17 -6.21
C ILE A 101 11.98 10.27 -7.02
N MET A 102 13.14 9.98 -7.58
CA MET A 102 13.79 10.82 -8.58
C MET A 102 13.66 10.18 -9.95
N VAL A 103 13.29 10.95 -10.95
CA VAL A 103 13.12 10.49 -12.34
C VAL A 103 13.95 11.35 -13.27
N ASP A 104 14.85 10.74 -14.02
CA ASP A 104 15.60 11.35 -15.09
C ASP A 104 14.67 11.60 -16.30
N GLU A 105 14.58 12.85 -16.76
CA GLU A 105 13.70 13.25 -17.86
C GLU A 105 14.14 12.69 -19.21
N ASN A 106 15.43 12.46 -19.40
CA ASN A 106 15.99 12.02 -20.67
C ASN A 106 15.97 10.50 -20.85
N SER A 107 16.34 9.76 -19.77
CA SER A 107 16.44 8.31 -19.82
C SER A 107 15.22 7.58 -19.27
N SER A 108 14.34 8.28 -18.53
CA SER A 108 13.25 7.69 -17.76
C SER A 108 13.71 6.72 -16.67
N GLN A 109 15.01 6.68 -16.35
CA GLN A 109 15.52 5.94 -15.19
C GLN A 109 15.04 6.61 -13.90
N ASN A 110 14.89 5.80 -12.85
CA ASN A 110 14.51 6.32 -11.55
C ASN A 110 15.39 5.76 -10.44
N GLU A 111 15.45 6.51 -9.34
CA GLU A 111 15.97 6.06 -8.06
C GLU A 111 14.89 6.27 -7.01
N ILE A 112 14.69 5.25 -6.16
CA ILE A 112 13.58 5.24 -5.20
C ILE A 112 14.09 4.83 -3.83
N VAL A 113 13.76 5.63 -2.82
CA VAL A 113 13.90 5.26 -1.41
C VAL A 113 12.51 5.13 -0.82
N VAL A 114 12.16 3.94 -0.34
CA VAL A 114 10.87 3.68 0.30
C VAL A 114 11.05 3.65 1.81
N ILE A 115 10.27 4.45 2.51
CA ILE A 115 10.13 4.45 3.97
C ILE A 115 8.72 3.94 4.29
N LEU A 116 8.61 2.71 4.78
CA LEU A 116 7.31 2.05 4.97
C LEU A 116 6.48 2.67 6.10
N GLY A 117 7.13 3.36 7.06
CA GLY A 117 6.43 4.01 8.16
C GLY A 117 5.52 3.04 8.92
N ALA A 118 4.31 3.47 9.20
CA ALA A 118 3.31 2.69 9.94
C ALA A 118 3.05 1.30 9.35
N CYS A 119 3.15 1.14 8.02
CA CYS A 119 2.96 -0.17 7.37
C CYS A 119 3.98 -1.23 7.82
N ASN A 120 5.14 -0.82 8.37
CA ASN A 120 6.14 -1.73 8.92
C ASN A 120 5.93 -2.07 10.39
N THR A 121 4.82 -1.62 10.99
CA THR A 121 4.53 -1.77 12.43
C THR A 121 3.23 -2.52 12.70
N ILE A 122 2.73 -3.30 11.74
CA ILE A 122 1.51 -4.09 11.92
C ILE A 122 1.80 -5.19 12.95
N THR A 123 0.97 -5.26 13.99
CA THR A 123 1.14 -6.20 15.09
C THR A 123 0.39 -7.51 14.85
N ASP A 124 0.79 -8.55 15.56
CA ASP A 124 0.10 -9.85 15.55
C ASP A 124 -1.37 -9.73 15.93
N GLN A 125 -1.68 -8.90 16.94
CA GLN A 125 -3.06 -8.67 17.38
C GLN A 125 -3.92 -7.98 16.32
N GLU A 126 -3.35 -7.02 15.59
CA GLU A 126 -4.03 -6.38 14.46
C GLU A 126 -4.34 -7.41 13.36
N VAL A 127 -3.38 -8.27 13.02
CA VAL A 127 -3.61 -9.34 12.03
C VAL A 127 -4.66 -10.33 12.52
N ASP A 128 -4.63 -10.75 13.77
CA ASP A 128 -5.60 -11.68 14.33
C ASP A 128 -7.03 -11.12 14.31
N SER A 129 -7.18 -9.81 14.49
CA SER A 129 -8.48 -9.13 14.40
C SER A 129 -9.12 -9.18 12.99
N LEU A 130 -8.34 -9.53 11.99
CA LEU A 130 -8.79 -9.64 10.58
C LEU A 130 -9.25 -11.05 10.20
N GLU A 131 -9.21 -12.02 11.13
CA GLU A 131 -9.49 -13.43 10.81
C GLU A 131 -10.87 -13.63 10.16
N ASP A 132 -11.90 -12.97 10.68
CA ASP A 132 -13.25 -13.07 10.14
C ASP A 132 -13.38 -12.39 8.77
N LEU A 133 -12.71 -11.23 8.58
CA LEU A 133 -12.66 -10.54 7.30
C LEU A 133 -12.03 -11.43 6.23
N VAL A 134 -10.87 -12.00 6.53
CA VAL A 134 -10.17 -12.91 5.61
C VAL A 134 -11.04 -14.11 5.27
N GLY A 135 -11.67 -14.73 6.28
CA GLY A 135 -12.55 -15.89 6.10
C GLY A 135 -13.79 -15.64 5.23
N GLN A 136 -14.21 -14.37 5.09
CA GLN A 136 -15.33 -13.96 4.23
C GLN A 136 -14.90 -13.62 2.80
N SER A 137 -13.60 -13.61 2.51
CA SER A 137 -13.04 -13.28 1.22
C SER A 137 -12.82 -14.53 0.35
N GLU A 138 -12.90 -14.36 -0.97
CA GLU A 138 -12.52 -15.41 -1.91
C GLU A 138 -11.01 -15.42 -2.18
N TYR A 139 -10.40 -14.23 -2.10
CA TYR A 139 -8.98 -14.02 -2.32
C TYR A 139 -8.37 -13.10 -1.26
N LEU A 140 -7.17 -13.44 -0.83
CA LEU A 140 -6.23 -12.55 -0.15
C LEU A 140 -5.15 -12.15 -1.15
N LEU A 141 -5.00 -10.84 -1.39
CA LEU A 141 -3.95 -10.27 -2.22
C LEU A 141 -2.95 -9.54 -1.31
N THR A 142 -1.67 -9.92 -1.37
CA THR A 142 -0.62 -9.35 -0.51
C THR A 142 0.72 -9.24 -1.22
N GLN A 143 1.66 -8.49 -0.63
CA GLN A 143 2.99 -8.22 -1.15
C GLN A 143 4.00 -8.26 0.00
N LEU A 144 5.29 -7.99 -0.28
CA LEU A 144 6.35 -7.95 0.74
C LEU A 144 6.75 -6.50 1.11
N GLU A 145 5.80 -5.58 1.10
CA GLU A 145 6.02 -4.15 1.41
C GLU A 145 5.35 -3.74 2.74
N THR A 146 5.28 -4.68 3.68
CA THR A 146 4.96 -4.49 5.10
C THR A 146 5.95 -5.32 5.92
N ASN A 147 5.86 -5.34 7.25
CA ASN A 147 6.69 -6.27 8.02
C ASN A 147 6.35 -7.73 7.67
N VAL A 148 7.37 -8.52 7.35
CA VAL A 148 7.24 -9.89 6.82
C VAL A 148 6.44 -10.79 7.77
N SER A 149 6.62 -10.65 9.09
CA SER A 149 5.88 -11.41 10.09
C SER A 149 4.35 -11.24 9.97
N SER A 150 3.88 -10.03 9.66
CA SER A 150 2.46 -9.78 9.46
C SER A 150 1.94 -10.42 8.18
N VAL A 151 2.77 -10.44 7.11
CA VAL A 151 2.44 -11.13 5.85
C VAL A 151 2.36 -12.64 6.06
N GLU A 152 3.33 -13.23 6.72
CA GLU A 152 3.31 -14.67 7.06
C GLU A 152 2.04 -15.03 7.83
N ARG A 153 1.72 -14.25 8.88
CA ARG A 153 0.56 -14.51 9.74
C ARG A 153 -0.77 -14.39 8.99
N ILE A 154 -0.96 -13.37 8.13
CA ILE A 154 -2.20 -13.21 7.38
C ILE A 154 -2.35 -14.30 6.30
N VAL A 155 -1.25 -14.74 5.70
CA VAL A 155 -1.22 -15.85 4.74
C VAL A 155 -1.60 -17.16 5.43
N ASP A 156 -1.06 -17.44 6.62
CA ASP A 156 -1.44 -18.61 7.43
C ASP A 156 -2.93 -18.57 7.80
N THR A 157 -3.45 -17.40 8.13
CA THR A 157 -4.88 -17.22 8.41
C THR A 157 -5.72 -17.53 7.18
N ALA A 158 -5.35 -17.01 6.00
CA ALA A 158 -6.03 -17.30 4.75
C ALA A 158 -5.99 -18.80 4.42
N TYR A 159 -4.83 -19.46 4.60
CA TYR A 159 -4.69 -20.89 4.38
C TYR A 159 -5.63 -21.70 5.29
N ARG A 160 -5.67 -21.40 6.59
CA ARG A 160 -6.57 -22.07 7.56
C ARG A 160 -8.06 -21.88 7.23
N LYS A 161 -8.41 -20.72 6.63
CA LYS A 161 -9.79 -20.41 6.21
C LYS A 161 -10.13 -20.92 4.80
N GLY A 162 -9.18 -21.51 4.08
CA GLY A 162 -9.39 -22.00 2.70
C GLY A 162 -9.50 -20.89 1.66
N VAL A 163 -8.99 -19.68 1.98
CA VAL A 163 -8.98 -18.51 1.09
C VAL A 163 -7.78 -18.59 0.15
N LYS A 164 -7.99 -18.27 -1.12
CA LYS A 164 -6.90 -18.28 -2.11
C LYS A 164 -5.97 -17.09 -1.92
N VAL A 165 -4.68 -17.34 -1.80
CA VAL A 165 -3.66 -16.31 -1.65
C VAL A 165 -3.02 -15.98 -2.99
N ILE A 166 -2.92 -14.67 -3.29
CA ILE A 166 -2.15 -14.12 -4.41
C ILE A 166 -1.05 -13.26 -3.79
N LEU A 167 0.18 -13.74 -3.86
CA LEU A 167 1.37 -13.06 -3.32
C LEU A 167 2.21 -12.47 -4.44
N ASN A 168 2.45 -11.17 -4.38
CA ASN A 168 3.48 -10.51 -5.16
C ASN A 168 4.76 -10.43 -4.31
N THR A 169 5.83 -11.10 -4.72
CA THR A 169 7.09 -11.20 -3.95
C THR A 169 7.97 -9.95 -4.03
N ALA A 170 7.45 -8.81 -4.44
CA ALA A 170 8.17 -7.53 -4.47
C ALA A 170 7.88 -6.71 -3.19
N PRO A 171 8.90 -5.88 -2.74
CA PRO A 171 10.28 -5.81 -3.25
C PRO A 171 11.12 -7.03 -2.85
N VAL A 172 12.20 -7.28 -3.59
CA VAL A 172 13.20 -8.33 -3.29
C VAL A 172 14.47 -7.68 -2.77
#